data_8aa56951def4ad21c44395ec25fec91a
#
_entry.id   8aa56951def4ad21c44395ec25fec91a
#
_cell.length_a   1.000
_cell.length_b   1.000
_cell.length_c   1.000
_cell.angle_alpha   90.00
_cell.angle_beta   90.00
_cell.angle_gamma   90.00
#
_symmetry.space_group_name_H-M   'P 1'
#
loop_
_entity.id
_entity.type
_entity.pdbx_description
1 polymer ?
#
loop_
_entity_poly.entity_id
_entity_poly.type
_entity_poly.pdbx_seq_one_letter_code
_entity_poly.pdbx_strand_id
1 'polypeptide(L)'
;EQLAGTLRFENGVFAQFDCSLTMNRHETYEVCGTDGSLRVPIAFLPGTKDASIHERHGAEATLHTVSGIDEYVLMVEHFADCVLYGHSPRYSATEAALNMSVIEALLRSAQNGGNPVRLSANR
;
A
#
# COMPACT_ATOMS: atom_id res chain seq x y z
N GLU A 1 -14.20 2.20 14.55
CA GLU A 1 -13.60 3.40 13.95
C GLU A 1 -13.39 3.16 12.46
N GLN A 2 -13.63 4.20 11.65
CA GLN A 2 -13.50 4.16 10.20
C GLN A 2 -12.76 5.41 9.73
N LEU A 3 -11.95 5.29 8.70
CA LEU A 3 -11.28 6.40 8.03
C LEU A 3 -11.34 6.19 6.51
N ALA A 4 -11.68 7.24 5.78
CA ALA A 4 -11.52 7.30 4.33
C ALA A 4 -10.71 8.54 3.97
N GLY A 5 -9.89 8.44 2.95
CA GLY A 5 -9.03 9.54 2.56
C GLY A 5 -8.68 9.57 1.08
N THR A 6 -8.24 10.73 0.65
CA THR A 6 -7.73 10.95 -0.71
C THR A 6 -6.35 11.59 -0.61
N LEU A 7 -5.40 11.04 -1.35
CA LEU A 7 -4.07 11.61 -1.55
C LEU A 7 -4.00 12.17 -2.97
N ARG A 8 -3.47 13.38 -3.11
CA ARG A 8 -3.17 13.98 -4.40
C ARG A 8 -1.67 14.16 -4.53
N PHE A 9 -1.09 13.57 -5.56
CA PHE A 9 0.32 13.69 -5.88
C PHE A 9 0.59 14.87 -6.82
N GLU A 10 1.80 15.41 -6.78
CA GLU A 10 2.18 16.57 -7.60
C GLU A 10 2.08 16.30 -9.11
N ASN A 11 2.30 15.06 -9.54
CA ASN A 11 2.14 14.61 -10.92
C ASN A 11 0.69 14.44 -11.38
N GLY A 12 -0.30 14.79 -10.53
CA GLY A 12 -1.73 14.71 -10.84
C GLY A 12 -2.38 13.36 -10.54
N VAL A 13 -1.63 12.37 -10.07
CA VAL A 13 -2.17 11.08 -9.62
C VAL A 13 -2.97 11.27 -8.34
N PHE A 14 -4.07 10.51 -8.22
CA PHE A 14 -4.85 10.41 -7.00
C PHE A 14 -4.80 8.99 -6.46
N ALA A 15 -4.74 8.85 -5.15
CA ALA A 15 -5.00 7.60 -4.45
C ALA A 15 -6.14 7.81 -3.45
N GLN A 16 -7.03 6.84 -3.38
CA GLN A 16 -8.14 6.82 -2.43
C GLN A 16 -8.06 5.56 -1.59
N PHE A 17 -8.42 5.64 -0.33
CA PHE A 17 -8.48 4.49 0.55
C PHE A 17 -9.62 4.64 1.55
N ASP A 18 -10.07 3.53 2.03
CA ASP A 18 -10.89 3.41 3.21
C ASP A 18 -10.37 2.27 4.10
N CYS A 19 -10.55 2.40 5.39
CA CYS A 19 -10.21 1.37 6.36
C CYS A 19 -11.17 1.40 7.55
N SER A 20 -11.37 0.25 8.16
CA SER A 20 -12.26 0.12 9.32
C SER A 20 -11.83 -1.05 10.20
N LEU A 21 -12.01 -0.89 11.50
CA LEU A 21 -11.85 -1.96 12.49
C LEU A 21 -13.13 -2.77 12.74
N THR A 22 -14.26 -2.30 12.21
CA THR A 22 -15.59 -2.88 12.47
C THR A 22 -16.30 -3.44 11.23
N MET A 23 -15.75 -3.21 10.04
CA MET A 23 -16.26 -3.79 8.81
C MET A 23 -15.76 -5.23 8.62
N ASN A 24 -16.48 -6.00 7.80
CA ASN A 24 -15.97 -7.29 7.36
C ASN A 24 -14.65 -7.12 6.62
N ARG A 25 -13.77 -8.10 6.77
CA ARG A 25 -12.42 -8.06 6.14
C ARG A 25 -12.52 -7.83 4.64
N HIS A 26 -11.89 -6.77 4.19
CA HIS A 26 -11.78 -6.38 2.79
C HIS A 26 -10.40 -5.78 2.55
N GLU A 27 -9.60 -6.40 1.69
CA GLU A 27 -8.19 -6.09 1.51
C GLU A 27 -7.82 -5.93 0.04
N THR A 28 -8.65 -5.23 -0.72
CA THR A 28 -8.41 -5.03 -2.14
C THR A 28 -7.48 -3.84 -2.38
N TYR A 29 -6.55 -4.02 -3.31
CA TYR A 29 -5.73 -2.94 -3.88
C TYR A 29 -5.94 -2.91 -5.39
N GLU A 30 -6.15 -1.72 -5.96
CA GLU A 30 -6.32 -1.54 -7.40
C GLU A 30 -5.53 -0.32 -7.90
N VAL A 31 -4.88 -0.48 -9.03
CA VAL A 31 -4.22 0.61 -9.75
C VAL A 31 -4.85 0.71 -11.13
N CYS A 32 -5.32 1.90 -11.49
CA CYS A 32 -5.86 2.18 -12.81
C CYS A 32 -4.95 3.17 -13.54
N GLY A 33 -4.55 2.81 -14.74
CA GLY A 33 -3.81 3.64 -15.67
C GLY A 33 -4.60 3.92 -16.95
N THR A 34 -3.97 4.60 -17.90
CA THR A 34 -4.55 4.91 -19.22
C THR A 34 -4.75 3.66 -20.07
N ASP A 35 -3.89 2.66 -19.92
CA ASP A 35 -3.83 1.49 -20.78
C ASP A 35 -4.49 0.27 -20.15
N GLY A 36 -4.70 0.28 -18.83
CA GLY A 36 -5.29 -0.85 -18.13
C GLY A 36 -5.36 -0.69 -16.63
N SER A 37 -5.70 -1.77 -15.95
CA SER A 37 -5.72 -1.82 -14.47
C SER A 37 -5.15 -3.11 -13.92
N LEU A 38 -4.66 -3.04 -12.69
CA LEU A 38 -4.22 -4.17 -11.89
C LEU A 38 -5.04 -4.19 -10.60
N ARG A 39 -5.62 -5.33 -10.28
CA ARG A 39 -6.37 -5.54 -9.03
C ARG A 39 -5.82 -6.73 -8.26
N VAL A 40 -5.55 -6.53 -6.99
CA VAL A 40 -5.11 -7.56 -6.03
C VAL A 40 -6.21 -7.73 -4.98
N PRO A 41 -7.00 -8.82 -5.03
CA PRO A 41 -8.16 -8.99 -4.13
C PRO A 41 -7.78 -9.19 -2.65
N ILE A 42 -6.60 -9.78 -2.38
CA ILE A 42 -6.04 -9.96 -1.03
C ILE A 42 -4.63 -9.37 -1.05
N ALA A 43 -4.54 -8.06 -0.77
CA ALA A 43 -3.33 -7.30 -1.04
C ALA A 43 -2.34 -7.24 0.13
N PHE A 44 -2.80 -7.37 1.37
CA PHE A 44 -1.96 -7.05 2.53
C PHE A 44 -1.50 -8.27 3.31
N LEU A 45 -2.34 -9.27 3.48
CA LEU A 45 -2.02 -10.49 4.23
C LEU A 45 -2.49 -11.74 3.45
N PRO A 46 -1.86 -12.04 2.30
CA PRO A 46 -2.24 -13.20 1.50
C PRO A 46 -1.92 -14.53 2.21
N GLY A 47 -0.96 -14.54 3.12
CA GLY A 47 -0.50 -15.72 3.82
C GLY A 47 0.16 -16.74 2.89
N THR A 48 0.14 -18.01 3.30
CA THR A 48 0.80 -19.10 2.58
C THR A 48 -0.01 -19.67 1.40
N LYS A 49 -1.18 -19.10 1.09
CA LYS A 49 -1.97 -19.50 -0.07
C LYS A 49 -1.57 -18.68 -1.30
N ASP A 50 -1.74 -19.27 -2.48
CA ASP A 50 -1.52 -18.56 -3.72
C ASP A 50 -2.37 -17.30 -3.79
N ALA A 51 -1.71 -16.19 -4.15
CA ALA A 51 -2.34 -14.89 -4.38
C ALA A 51 -2.59 -14.69 -5.88
N SER A 52 -3.56 -13.85 -6.21
CA SER A 52 -3.89 -13.53 -7.59
C SER A 52 -3.77 -12.04 -7.86
N ILE A 53 -3.28 -11.71 -9.08
CA ILE A 53 -3.30 -10.36 -9.63
C ILE A 53 -4.15 -10.41 -10.90
N HIS A 54 -5.20 -9.62 -10.93
CA HIS A 54 -6.09 -9.49 -12.08
C HIS A 54 -5.64 -8.30 -12.90
N GLU A 55 -5.14 -8.55 -14.10
CA GLU A 55 -4.76 -7.53 -15.07
C GLU A 55 -5.87 -7.34 -16.09
N ARG A 56 -6.17 -6.10 -16.45
CA ARG A 56 -7.03 -5.74 -17.59
C ARG A 56 -6.29 -4.79 -18.50
N HIS A 57 -6.33 -5.09 -19.79
CA HIS A 57 -5.86 -4.23 -20.85
C HIS A 57 -6.95 -4.13 -21.93
N GLY A 58 -7.68 -3.02 -21.93
CA GLY A 58 -8.87 -2.89 -22.77
C GLY A 58 -9.93 -3.96 -22.43
N ALA A 59 -10.26 -4.79 -23.40
CA ALA A 59 -11.22 -5.91 -23.24
C ALA A 59 -10.54 -7.21 -22.77
N GLU A 60 -9.23 -7.29 -22.82
CA GLU A 60 -8.47 -8.46 -22.40
C GLU A 60 -8.32 -8.50 -20.88
N ALA A 61 -8.41 -9.71 -20.31
CA ALA A 61 -8.21 -9.95 -18.89
C ALA A 61 -7.24 -11.13 -18.70
N THR A 62 -6.22 -10.90 -17.90
CA THR A 62 -5.21 -11.91 -17.57
C THR A 62 -5.18 -12.11 -16.06
N LEU A 63 -5.10 -13.37 -15.63
CA LEU A 63 -4.93 -13.73 -14.23
C LEU A 63 -3.49 -14.21 -14.00
N HIS A 64 -2.78 -13.50 -13.15
CA HIS A 64 -1.45 -13.91 -12.69
C HIS A 64 -1.59 -14.56 -11.31
N THR A 65 -0.93 -15.70 -11.14
CA THR A 65 -0.86 -16.40 -9.85
C THR A 65 0.53 -16.23 -9.26
N VAL A 66 0.59 -15.82 -8.01
CA VAL A 66 1.82 -15.70 -7.23
C VAL A 66 1.78 -16.76 -6.14
N SER A 67 2.77 -17.64 -6.11
CA SER A 67 2.86 -18.71 -5.11
C SER A 67 2.91 -18.11 -3.69
N GLY A 68 2.08 -18.65 -2.82
CA GLY A 68 1.99 -18.20 -1.45
C GLY A 68 3.25 -18.55 -0.64
N ILE A 69 3.67 -17.60 0.16
CA ILE A 69 4.77 -17.74 1.11
C ILE A 69 4.46 -16.89 2.34
N ASP A 70 4.91 -17.33 3.50
CA ASP A 70 4.74 -16.53 4.73
C ASP A 70 5.56 -15.23 4.62
N GLU A 71 4.85 -14.11 4.53
CA GLU A 71 5.43 -12.78 4.40
C GLU A 71 6.28 -12.37 5.62
N TYR A 72 5.93 -12.87 6.80
CA TYR A 72 6.70 -12.60 8.03
C TYR A 72 8.03 -13.36 8.04
N VAL A 73 8.06 -14.56 7.51
CA VAL A 73 9.32 -15.31 7.32
C VAL A 73 10.24 -14.53 6.39
N LEU A 74 9.73 -14.07 5.23
CA LEU A 74 10.51 -13.26 4.29
C LEU A 74 11.04 -11.97 4.92
N MET A 75 10.22 -11.31 5.74
CA MET A 75 10.62 -10.08 6.43
C MET A 75 11.77 -10.33 7.42
N VAL A 76 11.66 -11.38 8.23
CA VAL A 76 12.68 -11.73 9.24
C VAL A 76 13.97 -12.20 8.58
N GLU A 77 13.88 -13.04 7.54
CA GLU A 77 15.05 -13.50 6.78
C GLU A 77 15.76 -12.34 6.10
N HIS A 78 15.01 -11.44 5.44
CA HIS A 78 15.60 -10.24 4.84
C HIS A 78 16.33 -9.36 5.86
N PHE A 79 15.75 -9.15 7.04
CA PHE A 79 16.40 -8.37 8.09
C PHE A 79 17.65 -9.08 8.63
N ALA A 80 17.59 -10.39 8.82
CA ALA A 80 18.74 -11.20 9.22
C ALA A 80 19.89 -11.08 8.20
N ASP A 81 19.60 -11.16 6.90
CA ASP A 81 20.58 -10.98 5.83
C ASP A 81 21.20 -9.59 5.83
N CYS A 82 20.41 -8.54 6.09
CA CYS A 82 20.93 -7.19 6.23
C CYS A 82 21.96 -7.10 7.38
N VAL A 83 21.68 -7.74 8.51
CA VAL A 83 22.60 -7.74 9.68
C VAL A 83 23.85 -8.58 9.40
N LEU A 84 23.68 -9.78 8.84
CA LEU A 84 24.79 -10.74 8.63
C LEU A 84 25.75 -10.30 7.52
N TYR A 85 25.21 -9.72 6.45
CA TYR A 85 25.98 -9.40 5.24
C TYR A 85 26.19 -7.89 5.03
N GLY A 86 25.69 -7.05 5.94
CA GLY A 86 25.84 -5.59 5.86
C GLY A 86 25.05 -4.94 4.72
N HIS A 87 23.95 -5.57 4.28
CA HIS A 87 23.08 -5.00 3.26
C HIS A 87 22.18 -3.91 3.85
N SER A 88 21.81 -2.94 3.04
CA SER A 88 20.76 -1.97 3.43
C SER A 88 19.39 -2.63 3.37
N PRO A 89 18.51 -2.38 4.36
CA PRO A 89 17.13 -2.84 4.29
C PRO A 89 16.41 -2.31 3.06
N ARG A 90 15.52 -3.12 2.48
CA ARG A 90 14.69 -2.73 1.33
C ARG A 90 13.88 -1.45 1.61
N TYR A 91 13.38 -1.32 2.82
CA TYR A 91 12.67 -0.14 3.30
C TYR A 91 13.47 0.53 4.41
N SER A 92 13.80 1.79 4.20
CA SER A 92 14.62 2.57 5.14
C SER A 92 13.78 3.15 6.29
N ALA A 93 14.44 3.51 7.38
CA ALA A 93 13.80 4.25 8.47
C ALA A 93 13.24 5.61 7.99
N THR A 94 13.87 6.23 7.00
CA THR A 94 13.39 7.48 6.39
C THR A 94 12.06 7.27 5.67
N GLU A 95 11.91 6.20 4.91
CA GLU A 95 10.62 5.86 4.25
C GLU A 95 9.53 5.57 5.27
N ALA A 96 9.85 4.86 6.36
CA ALA A 96 8.93 4.63 7.47
C ALA A 96 8.47 5.95 8.11
N ALA A 97 9.39 6.90 8.35
CA ALA A 97 9.07 8.22 8.89
C ALA A 97 8.19 9.05 7.93
N LEU A 98 8.46 8.99 6.62
CA LEU A 98 7.64 9.64 5.60
C LEU A 98 6.22 9.04 5.58
N ASN A 99 6.08 7.73 5.67
CA ASN A 99 4.78 7.08 5.75
C ASN A 99 3.99 7.53 7.00
N MET A 100 4.66 7.63 8.16
CA MET A 100 4.04 8.15 9.38
C MET A 100 3.60 9.60 9.22
N SER A 101 4.36 10.45 8.53
CA SER A 101 3.97 11.84 8.28
C SER A 101 2.72 11.97 7.40
N VAL A 102 2.51 11.02 6.46
CA VAL A 102 1.27 10.94 5.68
C VAL A 102 0.08 10.60 6.58
N ILE A 103 0.24 9.61 7.47
CA ILE A 103 -0.81 9.21 8.43
C ILE A 103 -1.19 10.38 9.33
N GLU A 104 -0.21 11.10 9.88
CA GLU A 104 -0.46 12.29 10.71
C GLU A 104 -1.18 13.39 9.93
N ALA A 105 -0.84 13.61 8.67
CA ALA A 105 -1.51 14.60 7.84
C ALA A 105 -2.98 14.22 7.56
N LEU A 106 -3.26 12.95 7.33
CA LEU A 106 -4.61 12.43 7.17
C LEU A 106 -5.45 12.63 8.43
N LEU A 107 -4.89 12.31 9.60
CA LEU A 107 -5.58 12.53 10.88
C LEU A 107 -5.84 14.02 11.14
N ARG A 108 -4.88 14.90 10.85
CA ARG A 108 -5.09 16.37 10.93
C ARG A 108 -6.16 16.85 9.96
N SER A 109 -6.19 16.32 8.73
CA SER A 109 -7.25 16.64 7.76
C SER A 109 -8.62 16.23 8.30
N ALA A 110 -8.76 15.01 8.83
CA ALA A 110 -10.01 14.53 9.42
C ALA A 110 -10.49 15.41 10.60
N GLN A 111 -9.59 15.82 11.49
CA GLN A 111 -9.88 16.70 12.62
C GLN A 111 -10.30 18.11 12.18
N ASN A 112 -9.87 18.55 11.00
CA ASN A 112 -10.17 19.86 10.42
C ASN A 112 -11.29 19.80 9.37
N GLY A 113 -12.23 18.87 9.50
CA GLY A 113 -13.39 18.78 8.62
C GLY A 113 -13.06 18.34 7.19
N GLY A 114 -11.96 17.61 6.99
CA GLY A 114 -11.54 17.11 5.68
C GLY A 114 -10.76 18.12 4.84
N ASN A 115 -10.32 19.23 5.41
CA ASN A 115 -9.52 20.21 4.68
C ASN A 115 -8.16 19.64 4.28
N PRO A 116 -7.67 19.95 3.05
CA PRO A 116 -6.39 19.46 2.58
C PRO A 116 -5.22 19.87 3.47
N VAL A 117 -4.35 18.93 3.78
CA VAL A 117 -3.08 19.18 4.48
C VAL A 117 -1.94 18.91 3.52
N ARG A 118 -1.10 19.90 3.24
CA ARG A 118 0.09 19.72 2.40
C ARG A 118 1.20 19.09 3.22
N LEU A 119 1.81 18.03 2.68
CA LEU A 119 3.07 17.49 3.18
C LEU A 119 4.22 18.35 2.64
N SER A 120 5.06 18.86 3.52
CA SER A 120 6.34 19.44 3.11
C SER A 120 7.27 18.29 2.73
N ALA A 121 7.80 18.27 1.52
CA ALA A 121 8.94 17.43 1.22
C ALA A 121 10.09 17.90 2.12
N ASN A 122 10.41 17.16 3.16
CA ASN A 122 11.68 17.36 3.85
C ASN A 122 12.78 16.99 2.85
N ARG A 123 13.49 18.02 2.39
CA ARG A 123 14.70 17.89 1.59
C ARG A 123 15.85 17.35 2.43
#